data_fd30d98d5d1374f81fa216cfb207ac24
#
_entry.id   fd30d98d5d1374f81fa216cfb207ac24
#
_cell.length_a   1.000
_cell.length_b   1.000
_cell.length_c   1.000
_cell.angle_alpha   90.00
_cell.angle_beta   90.00
_cell.angle_gamma   90.00
#
_symmetry.space_group_name_H-M   'P 1'
#
loop_
_entity.id
_entity.type
_entity.pdbx_description
1 polymer ?
#
loop_
_entity_poly.entity_id
_entity_poly.type
_entity_poly.pdbx_seq_one_letter_code
_entity_poly.pdbx_strand_id
1 'polypeptide(L)'
;EAAATFNKEFKPPVVTETGNDEDVNDYVKVSVEDTKLCPRYTARVVKNIKIAPSPEWMQRRLAAQGIRPINNIVDITNYVMEEYGQPMHAYDLDTIAGHQIVVKRAEKGQKFVTLDGQERTLDDSVLMICDGEKAIGIAGIMGGENSMITDDVKTMLFEAACFDGTNIRLSSKKVGLRTDASGKFEKGLDPNNAIEAMNRACQLIEELGAGEVVGGVVDVYTTVKEGRNIPFEPEKYNRLLGTDIAPETMLDYFKMLDLGYDKEKNEI
;
A
#
# COMPACT_ATOMS: atom_id res chain seq x y z
N GLU A 1 4.34 -8.92 -16.54
CA GLU A 1 4.66 -10.35 -16.86
C GLU A 1 3.67 -10.92 -17.86
N ALA A 2 2.35 -10.91 -17.62
CA ALA A 2 1.37 -11.49 -18.55
C ALA A 2 1.45 -10.84 -19.94
N ALA A 3 1.55 -9.50 -20.02
CA ALA A 3 1.71 -8.80 -21.28
C ALA A 3 2.98 -9.25 -22.04
N ALA A 4 4.10 -9.35 -21.33
CA ALA A 4 5.36 -9.87 -21.91
C ALA A 4 5.21 -11.31 -22.39
N THR A 5 4.64 -12.20 -21.57
CA THR A 5 4.44 -13.62 -21.91
C THR A 5 3.58 -13.80 -23.18
N PHE A 6 2.55 -12.98 -23.35
CA PHE A 6 1.64 -13.05 -24.51
C PHE A 6 2.01 -12.08 -25.63
N ASN A 7 3.17 -11.46 -25.57
CA ASN A 7 3.64 -10.46 -26.54
C ASN A 7 2.58 -9.37 -26.80
N LYS A 8 2.03 -8.79 -25.71
CA LYS A 8 1.05 -7.72 -25.73
C LYS A 8 1.66 -6.45 -25.14
N GLU A 9 1.18 -5.32 -25.61
CA GLU A 9 1.52 -4.03 -25.01
C GLU A 9 0.91 -3.94 -23.60
N PHE A 10 1.75 -3.58 -22.61
CA PHE A 10 1.28 -3.24 -21.27
C PHE A 10 0.85 -1.78 -21.23
N LYS A 11 -0.36 -1.52 -20.74
CA LYS A 11 -0.95 -0.19 -20.65
C LYS A 11 -1.41 0.09 -19.21
N PRO A 12 -0.48 0.49 -18.33
CA PRO A 12 -0.83 0.90 -16.97
C PRO A 12 -1.70 2.17 -17.01
N PRO A 13 -2.49 2.42 -15.97
CA PRO A 13 -3.18 3.70 -15.84
C PRO A 13 -2.17 4.84 -15.78
N VAL A 14 -2.51 5.96 -16.41
CA VAL A 14 -1.73 7.20 -16.24
C VAL A 14 -2.17 7.86 -14.95
N VAL A 15 -1.29 7.90 -13.97
CA VAL A 15 -1.55 8.52 -12.67
C VAL A 15 -1.01 9.94 -12.68
N THR A 16 -1.86 10.90 -12.31
CA THR A 16 -1.50 12.30 -12.14
C THR A 16 -1.50 12.66 -10.67
N GLU A 17 -0.57 13.49 -10.25
CA GLU A 17 -0.63 14.07 -8.91
C GLU A 17 -1.88 14.95 -8.79
N THR A 18 -2.57 14.79 -7.66
CA THR A 18 -3.78 15.53 -7.30
C THR A 18 -3.53 16.30 -6.02
N GLY A 19 -4.41 17.24 -5.71
CA GLY A 19 -4.38 17.99 -4.47
C GLY A 19 -4.59 19.48 -4.68
N ASN A 20 -5.17 20.12 -3.68
CA ASN A 20 -5.39 21.56 -3.63
C ASN A 20 -4.14 22.32 -3.12
N ASP A 21 -4.25 23.63 -2.86
CA ASP A 21 -3.15 24.49 -2.43
C ASP A 21 -2.83 24.37 -0.90
N GLU A 22 -3.52 23.52 -0.16
CA GLU A 22 -3.27 23.31 1.26
C GLU A 22 -2.14 22.30 1.48
N ASP A 23 -1.49 22.32 2.65
CA ASP A 23 -0.39 21.40 2.99
C ASP A 23 -0.90 20.29 3.93
N VAL A 24 -0.69 19.05 3.56
CA VAL A 24 -1.01 17.86 4.38
C VAL A 24 -0.37 17.91 5.77
N ASN A 25 0.78 18.58 5.92
CA ASN A 25 1.49 18.74 7.20
C ASN A 25 0.74 19.62 8.23
N ASP A 26 -0.23 20.42 7.78
CA ASP A 26 -1.11 21.18 8.65
C ASP A 26 -2.20 20.30 9.28
N TYR A 27 -2.43 19.12 8.73
CA TYR A 27 -3.50 18.20 9.10
C TYR A 27 -3.04 17.02 9.95
N VAL A 28 -1.86 16.46 9.66
CA VAL A 28 -1.38 15.25 10.32
C VAL A 28 0.13 15.21 10.42
N LYS A 29 0.61 14.63 11.53
CA LYS A 29 2.03 14.31 11.73
C LYS A 29 2.21 12.80 11.78
N VAL A 30 3.27 12.31 11.17
CA VAL A 30 3.59 10.87 11.17
C VAL A 30 4.99 10.65 11.73
N SER A 31 5.12 9.67 12.60
CA SER A 31 6.41 9.18 13.10
C SER A 31 6.47 7.66 13.06
N VAL A 32 7.63 7.11 12.73
CA VAL A 32 7.90 5.69 12.70
C VAL A 32 9.05 5.38 13.66
N GLU A 33 8.74 4.70 14.77
CA GLU A 33 9.76 4.36 15.79
C GLU A 33 10.62 3.16 15.36
N ASP A 34 10.03 2.18 14.66
CA ASP A 34 10.75 1.00 14.16
C ASP A 34 10.81 0.99 12.62
N THR A 35 11.80 1.68 12.08
CA THR A 35 12.00 1.81 10.63
C THR A 35 12.45 0.52 9.93
N LYS A 36 12.85 -0.51 10.70
CA LYS A 36 13.14 -1.84 10.15
C LYS A 36 11.85 -2.61 9.87
N LEU A 37 10.87 -2.48 10.78
CA LEU A 37 9.57 -3.13 10.61
C LEU A 37 8.61 -2.34 9.73
N CYS A 38 8.78 -1.02 9.64
CA CYS A 38 8.06 -0.14 8.72
C CYS A 38 9.07 0.71 7.92
N PRO A 39 9.63 0.19 6.83
CA PRO A 39 10.58 0.91 5.99
C PRO A 39 10.04 2.20 5.38
N ARG A 40 8.76 2.24 5.03
CA ARG A 40 8.09 3.43 4.50
C ARG A 40 6.65 3.51 4.99
N TYR A 41 6.26 4.71 5.36
CA TYR A 41 4.88 5.04 5.68
C TYR A 41 4.49 6.33 4.95
N THR A 42 3.44 6.27 4.14
CA THR A 42 2.91 7.42 3.42
C THR A 42 1.49 7.71 3.83
N ALA A 43 1.15 9.00 3.89
CA ALA A 43 -0.20 9.43 4.23
C ALA A 43 -0.63 10.65 3.40
N ARG A 44 -1.90 10.69 3.03
CA ARG A 44 -2.56 11.85 2.42
C ARG A 44 -3.92 12.10 3.06
N VAL A 45 -4.33 13.34 3.06
CA VAL A 45 -5.60 13.78 3.63
C VAL A 45 -6.60 14.08 2.52
N VAL A 46 -7.84 13.69 2.72
CA VAL A 46 -8.97 14.01 1.84
C VAL A 46 -10.09 14.62 2.68
N LYS A 47 -10.61 15.76 2.24
CA LYS A 47 -11.68 16.51 2.88
C LYS A 47 -12.99 16.39 2.11
N ASN A 48 -14.05 16.91 2.74
CA ASN A 48 -15.36 17.01 2.11
C ASN A 48 -15.84 15.67 1.53
N ILE A 49 -15.60 14.61 2.31
CA ILE A 49 -15.92 13.23 1.92
C ILE A 49 -17.41 13.08 1.63
N LYS A 50 -17.70 12.39 0.55
CA LYS A 50 -19.07 12.02 0.13
C LYS A 50 -19.15 10.51 -0.02
N ILE A 51 -19.64 9.85 1.01
CA ILE A 51 -19.89 8.40 0.96
C ILE A 51 -21.04 8.11 -0.01
N ALA A 52 -20.79 7.22 -0.96
CA ALA A 52 -21.75 6.79 -1.96
C ALA A 52 -21.43 5.36 -2.44
N PRO A 53 -22.34 4.67 -3.09
CA PRO A 53 -22.01 3.44 -3.81
C PRO A 53 -20.94 3.71 -4.88
N SER A 54 -19.99 2.81 -5.01
CA SER A 54 -18.99 2.86 -6.10
C SER A 54 -19.65 2.74 -7.47
N PRO A 55 -19.05 3.27 -8.54
CA PRO A 55 -19.57 3.10 -9.89
C PRO A 55 -19.61 1.61 -10.30
N GLU A 56 -20.54 1.25 -11.16
CA GLU A 56 -20.78 -0.14 -11.56
C GLU A 56 -19.52 -0.84 -12.10
N TRP A 57 -18.68 -0.12 -12.85
CA TRP A 57 -17.46 -0.71 -13.40
C TRP A 57 -16.48 -1.14 -12.29
N MET A 58 -16.37 -0.38 -11.20
CA MET A 58 -15.51 -0.71 -10.05
C MET A 58 -16.10 -1.87 -9.27
N GLN A 59 -17.42 -1.84 -8.97
CA GLN A 59 -18.09 -2.93 -8.28
C GLN A 59 -17.94 -4.27 -9.04
N ARG A 60 -18.11 -4.26 -10.37
CA ARG A 60 -17.96 -5.47 -11.20
C ARG A 60 -16.53 -6.02 -11.18
N ARG A 61 -15.51 -5.15 -11.20
CA ARG A 61 -14.10 -5.58 -11.13
C ARG A 61 -13.75 -6.16 -9.77
N LEU A 62 -14.18 -5.53 -8.67
CA LEU A 62 -13.99 -6.04 -7.32
C LEU A 62 -14.70 -7.39 -7.12
N ALA A 63 -15.96 -7.48 -7.55
CA ALA A 63 -16.71 -8.74 -7.48
C ALA A 63 -16.06 -9.88 -8.28
N ALA A 64 -15.42 -9.58 -9.42
CA ALA A 64 -14.67 -10.57 -10.20
C ALA A 64 -13.43 -11.11 -9.47
N GLN A 65 -12.89 -10.35 -8.51
CA GLN A 65 -11.80 -10.78 -7.61
C GLN A 65 -12.32 -11.42 -6.30
N GLY A 66 -13.64 -11.54 -6.15
CA GLY A 66 -14.25 -12.08 -4.93
C GLY A 66 -14.39 -11.05 -3.80
N ILE A 67 -14.15 -9.77 -4.07
CA ILE A 67 -14.26 -8.68 -3.09
C ILE A 67 -15.69 -8.11 -3.18
N ARG A 68 -16.39 -8.08 -2.03
CA ARG A 68 -17.72 -7.49 -1.93
C ARG A 68 -17.61 -5.97 -1.88
N PRO A 69 -18.24 -5.22 -2.81
CA PRO A 69 -18.31 -3.77 -2.74
C PRO A 69 -19.07 -3.29 -1.50
N ILE A 70 -18.60 -2.20 -0.90
CA ILE A 70 -19.17 -1.61 0.33
C ILE A 70 -19.60 -0.16 0.06
N ASN A 71 -18.64 0.74 -0.16
CA ASN A 71 -18.82 2.13 -0.52
C ASN A 71 -17.62 2.63 -1.31
N ASN A 72 -17.72 3.81 -1.92
CA ASN A 72 -16.69 4.37 -2.78
C ASN A 72 -15.30 4.48 -2.12
N ILE A 73 -15.22 4.81 -0.82
CA ILE A 73 -13.93 4.97 -0.12
C ILE A 73 -13.27 3.60 0.11
N VAL A 74 -13.99 2.66 0.69
CA VAL A 74 -13.47 1.31 0.95
C VAL A 74 -13.18 0.59 -0.35
N ASP A 75 -14.02 0.78 -1.36
CA ASP A 75 -13.84 0.14 -2.67
C ASP A 75 -12.65 0.71 -3.43
N ILE A 76 -12.34 2.02 -3.29
CA ILE A 76 -11.10 2.60 -3.84
C ILE A 76 -9.88 1.94 -3.22
N THR A 77 -9.82 1.78 -1.89
CA THR A 77 -8.66 1.12 -1.25
C THR A 77 -8.50 -0.33 -1.71
N ASN A 78 -9.59 -1.07 -1.81
CA ASN A 78 -9.59 -2.45 -2.32
C ASN A 78 -9.23 -2.50 -3.80
N TYR A 79 -9.74 -1.58 -4.60
CA TYR A 79 -9.43 -1.51 -6.03
C TYR A 79 -7.94 -1.24 -6.29
N VAL A 80 -7.36 -0.27 -5.58
CA VAL A 80 -5.93 0.04 -5.68
C VAL A 80 -5.09 -1.13 -5.16
N MET A 81 -5.52 -1.80 -4.09
CA MET A 81 -4.84 -3.01 -3.61
C MET A 81 -4.78 -4.10 -4.69
N GLU A 82 -5.82 -4.30 -5.48
CA GLU A 82 -5.82 -5.27 -6.58
C GLU A 82 -5.08 -4.76 -7.84
N GLU A 83 -5.15 -3.47 -8.14
CA GLU A 83 -4.50 -2.87 -9.31
C GLU A 83 -2.98 -2.74 -9.12
N TYR A 84 -2.52 -2.34 -7.93
CA TYR A 84 -1.10 -2.07 -7.61
C TYR A 84 -0.44 -3.11 -6.70
N GLY A 85 -1.21 -4.05 -6.13
CA GLY A 85 -0.70 -4.98 -5.12
C GLY A 85 -0.39 -4.32 -3.78
N GLN A 86 -0.77 -3.05 -3.58
CA GLN A 86 -0.49 -2.25 -2.39
C GLN A 86 -1.73 -2.14 -1.51
N PRO A 87 -1.79 -2.82 -0.36
CA PRO A 87 -2.88 -2.60 0.59
C PRO A 87 -2.85 -1.17 1.13
N MET A 88 -4.03 -0.60 1.25
CA MET A 88 -4.25 0.74 1.78
C MET A 88 -5.25 0.70 2.92
N HIS A 89 -5.19 1.70 3.80
CA HIS A 89 -6.19 1.91 4.82
C HIS A 89 -6.69 3.37 4.81
N ALA A 90 -7.91 3.57 5.31
CA ALA A 90 -8.49 4.89 5.48
C ALA A 90 -8.98 5.04 6.92
N TYR A 91 -8.56 6.11 7.57
CA TYR A 91 -8.97 6.48 8.93
C TYR A 91 -9.85 7.73 8.88
N ASP A 92 -10.85 7.80 9.75
CA ASP A 92 -11.52 9.06 10.04
C ASP A 92 -10.57 9.96 10.85
N LEU A 93 -10.07 11.04 10.22
CA LEU A 93 -9.06 11.92 10.82
C LEU A 93 -9.57 12.62 12.09
N ASP A 94 -10.87 12.88 12.19
CA ASP A 94 -11.47 13.52 13.35
C ASP A 94 -11.46 12.61 14.60
N THR A 95 -11.24 11.29 14.40
CA THR A 95 -11.11 10.30 15.49
C THR A 95 -9.65 10.07 15.91
N ILE A 96 -8.69 10.62 15.18
CA ILE A 96 -7.25 10.48 15.44
C ILE A 96 -6.79 11.50 16.47
N ALA A 97 -6.49 11.03 17.69
CA ALA A 97 -6.07 11.90 18.78
C ALA A 97 -4.76 12.65 18.45
N GLY A 98 -4.78 13.97 18.64
CA GLY A 98 -3.66 14.85 18.37
C GLY A 98 -3.29 14.97 16.89
N HIS A 99 -4.14 14.48 15.98
CA HIS A 99 -3.87 14.46 14.53
C HIS A 99 -2.47 13.94 14.22
N GLN A 100 -2.10 12.83 14.85
CA GLN A 100 -0.78 12.21 14.64
C GLN A 100 -0.90 10.69 14.52
N ILE A 101 0.01 10.14 13.71
CA ILE A 101 0.21 8.70 13.57
C ILE A 101 1.58 8.35 14.13
N VAL A 102 1.62 7.33 14.98
CA VAL A 102 2.85 6.79 15.55
C VAL A 102 2.90 5.30 15.25
N VAL A 103 3.83 4.89 14.41
CA VAL A 103 4.06 3.46 14.10
C VAL A 103 5.07 2.92 15.08
N LYS A 104 4.62 2.05 16.00
CA LYS A 104 5.43 1.49 17.08
C LYS A 104 5.01 0.07 17.44
N ARG A 105 5.85 -0.61 18.24
CA ARG A 105 5.51 -1.96 18.73
C ARG A 105 4.41 -1.91 19.79
N ALA A 106 3.61 -2.97 19.84
CA ALA A 106 2.65 -3.18 20.92
C ALA A 106 3.38 -3.41 22.26
N GLU A 107 2.65 -3.20 23.36
CA GLU A 107 3.11 -3.59 24.69
C GLU A 107 2.78 -5.07 24.96
N LYS A 108 3.58 -5.72 25.80
CA LYS A 108 3.34 -7.11 26.18
C LYS A 108 2.01 -7.25 26.93
N GLY A 109 1.10 -8.07 26.39
CA GLY A 109 -0.23 -8.29 26.96
C GLY A 109 -1.26 -7.21 26.60
N GLN A 110 -0.90 -6.27 25.72
CA GLN A 110 -1.83 -5.24 25.24
C GLN A 110 -3.08 -5.89 24.62
N LYS A 111 -4.26 -5.38 24.99
CA LYS A 111 -5.56 -5.77 24.42
C LYS A 111 -5.93 -4.79 23.31
N PHE A 112 -6.43 -5.32 22.21
CA PHE A 112 -6.87 -4.53 21.08
C PHE A 112 -8.07 -5.17 20.38
N VAL A 113 -9.11 -4.37 20.10
CA VAL A 113 -10.30 -4.82 19.36
C VAL A 113 -10.13 -4.44 17.88
N THR A 114 -10.13 -5.45 17.04
CA THR A 114 -10.03 -5.28 15.58
C THR A 114 -11.39 -5.02 14.94
N LEU A 115 -11.41 -4.57 13.68
CA LEU A 115 -12.63 -4.25 12.90
C LEU A 115 -13.67 -5.40 12.84
N ASP A 116 -13.24 -6.63 13.06
CA ASP A 116 -14.12 -7.81 13.13
C ASP A 116 -14.78 -7.98 14.53
N GLY A 117 -14.61 -7.00 15.44
CA GLY A 117 -15.15 -7.00 16.78
C GLY A 117 -14.46 -7.98 17.74
N GLN A 118 -13.33 -8.59 17.36
CA GLN A 118 -12.62 -9.56 18.20
C GLN A 118 -11.53 -8.90 19.04
N GLU A 119 -11.53 -9.16 20.35
CA GLU A 119 -10.44 -8.76 21.24
C GLU A 119 -9.24 -9.68 21.04
N ARG A 120 -8.08 -9.09 20.81
CA ARG A 120 -6.82 -9.81 20.61
C ARG A 120 -5.80 -9.41 21.67
N THR A 121 -5.03 -10.39 22.12
CA THR A 121 -3.91 -10.15 23.04
C THR A 121 -2.62 -10.08 22.23
N LEU A 122 -1.91 -8.97 22.35
CA LEU A 122 -0.72 -8.66 21.60
C LEU A 122 0.53 -8.82 22.49
N ASP A 123 1.69 -8.83 21.84
CA ASP A 123 2.98 -8.70 22.50
C ASP A 123 3.91 -7.74 21.71
N ASP A 124 5.08 -7.50 22.24
CA ASP A 124 6.08 -6.56 21.74
C ASP A 124 6.71 -6.91 20.39
N SER A 125 6.34 -8.04 19.80
CA SER A 125 6.73 -8.39 18.43
C SER A 125 5.77 -7.86 17.37
N VAL A 126 4.55 -7.46 17.77
CA VAL A 126 3.50 -6.97 16.88
C VAL A 126 3.68 -5.48 16.64
N LEU A 127 3.66 -5.05 15.38
CA LEU A 127 3.71 -3.64 15.02
C LEU A 127 2.29 -3.05 15.01
N MET A 128 2.14 -1.85 15.55
CA MET A 128 0.87 -1.15 15.68
C MET A 128 0.92 0.20 14.96
N ILE A 129 -0.23 0.60 14.47
CA ILE A 129 -0.51 1.99 14.14
C ILE A 129 -1.22 2.59 15.35
N CYS A 130 -0.68 3.66 15.88
CA CYS A 130 -1.22 4.39 17.03
C CYS A 130 -1.52 5.84 16.64
N ASP A 131 -2.43 6.47 17.35
CA ASP A 131 -2.59 7.93 17.37
C ASP A 131 -1.83 8.54 18.56
N GLY A 132 -2.17 9.76 18.96
CA GLY A 132 -1.54 10.44 20.10
C GLY A 132 -1.84 9.83 21.46
N GLU A 133 -2.81 8.93 21.57
CA GLU A 133 -3.30 8.41 22.87
C GLU A 133 -3.39 6.87 22.86
N LYS A 134 -3.79 6.26 21.76
CA LYS A 134 -4.15 4.83 21.72
C LYS A 134 -3.73 4.14 20.41
N ALA A 135 -3.78 2.82 20.42
CA ALA A 135 -3.65 2.00 19.20
C ALA A 135 -4.94 2.10 18.36
N ILE A 136 -4.77 2.21 17.05
CA ILE A 136 -5.85 2.33 16.06
C ILE A 136 -5.80 1.26 14.97
N GLY A 137 -4.75 0.44 14.93
CA GLY A 137 -4.62 -0.67 13.98
C GLY A 137 -3.46 -1.59 14.29
N ILE A 138 -3.57 -2.84 13.86
CA ILE A 138 -2.44 -3.77 13.77
C ILE A 138 -1.83 -3.60 12.38
N ALA A 139 -0.60 -3.09 12.32
CA ALA A 139 0.08 -2.72 11.08
C ALA A 139 0.04 -3.85 10.04
N GLY A 140 -0.46 -3.55 8.85
CA GLY A 140 -0.54 -4.48 7.72
C GLY A 140 -1.45 -5.70 7.89
N ILE A 141 -2.24 -5.76 8.97
CA ILE A 141 -3.14 -6.87 9.26
C ILE A 141 -4.60 -6.39 9.29
N MET A 142 -4.97 -5.55 10.25
CA MET A 142 -6.34 -5.06 10.35
C MET A 142 -6.42 -3.78 11.21
N GLY A 143 -7.25 -2.84 10.79
CA GLY A 143 -7.58 -1.64 11.56
C GLY A 143 -8.34 -1.94 12.84
N GLY A 144 -8.43 -0.94 13.72
CA GLY A 144 -9.20 -1.00 14.95
C GLY A 144 -10.66 -0.59 14.75
N GLU A 145 -11.56 -1.15 15.53
CA GLU A 145 -12.96 -0.74 15.57
C GLU A 145 -13.10 0.76 15.89
N ASN A 146 -12.16 1.31 16.67
CA ASN A 146 -12.14 2.67 17.17
C ASN A 146 -11.70 3.76 16.16
N SER A 147 -11.38 3.37 14.92
CA SER A 147 -10.92 4.29 13.86
C SER A 147 -11.57 4.01 12.50
N MET A 148 -12.67 3.27 12.51
CA MET A 148 -13.41 2.88 11.32
C MET A 148 -14.04 4.09 10.62
N ILE A 149 -13.99 4.12 9.30
CA ILE A 149 -14.75 5.08 8.48
C ILE A 149 -16.24 4.79 8.61
N THR A 150 -16.98 5.83 9.01
CA THR A 150 -18.43 5.82 9.10
C THR A 150 -19.06 6.71 8.02
N ASP A 151 -20.36 6.63 7.84
CA ASP A 151 -21.08 7.44 6.85
C ASP A 151 -21.00 8.95 7.13
N ASP A 152 -20.65 9.35 8.36
CA ASP A 152 -20.55 10.74 8.81
C ASP A 152 -19.16 11.35 8.65
N VAL A 153 -18.18 10.59 8.14
CA VAL A 153 -16.79 11.05 7.94
C VAL A 153 -16.76 12.34 7.10
N LYS A 154 -15.99 13.32 7.56
CA LYS A 154 -15.78 14.59 6.85
C LYS A 154 -14.39 14.71 6.27
N THR A 155 -13.40 14.27 7.06
CA THR A 155 -11.99 14.31 6.70
C THR A 155 -11.39 12.94 6.97
N MET A 156 -10.68 12.39 6.00
CA MET A 156 -10.01 11.11 6.18
C MET A 156 -8.53 11.18 5.90
N LEU A 157 -7.80 10.25 6.49
CA LEU A 157 -6.41 9.99 6.24
C LEU A 157 -6.28 8.69 5.46
N PHE A 158 -5.70 8.74 4.26
CA PHE A 158 -5.22 7.54 3.57
C PHE A 158 -3.84 7.13 4.08
N GLU A 159 -3.67 5.84 4.28
CA GLU A 159 -2.40 5.17 4.57
C GLU A 159 -2.02 4.26 3.39
N ALA A 160 -0.77 4.37 2.94
CA ALA A 160 -0.11 3.33 2.16
C ALA A 160 1.31 3.15 2.72
N ALA A 161 1.61 1.96 3.20
CA ALA A 161 2.85 1.71 3.90
C ALA A 161 3.55 0.44 3.38
N CYS A 162 4.84 0.31 3.70
CA CYS A 162 5.58 -0.93 3.51
C CYS A 162 5.98 -1.46 4.88
N PHE A 163 5.63 -2.71 5.16
CA PHE A 163 5.96 -3.40 6.41
C PHE A 163 6.87 -4.60 6.15
N ASP A 164 7.68 -4.98 7.14
CA ASP A 164 8.49 -6.20 7.06
C ASP A 164 7.62 -7.44 6.92
N GLY A 165 7.72 -8.13 5.80
CA GLY A 165 6.87 -9.27 5.47
C GLY A 165 7.00 -10.44 6.44
N THR A 166 8.19 -10.64 7.01
CA THR A 166 8.41 -11.68 8.02
C THR A 166 7.67 -11.34 9.32
N ASN A 167 7.75 -10.08 9.75
CA ASN A 167 7.02 -9.62 10.93
C ASN A 167 5.51 -9.74 10.72
N ILE A 168 4.97 -9.29 9.58
CA ILE A 168 3.52 -9.41 9.29
C ILE A 168 3.09 -10.88 9.32
N ARG A 169 3.81 -11.78 8.68
CA ARG A 169 3.49 -13.22 8.69
C ARG A 169 3.46 -13.82 10.09
N LEU A 170 4.45 -13.50 10.92
CA LEU A 170 4.54 -14.01 12.28
C LEU A 170 3.47 -13.40 13.18
N SER A 171 3.23 -12.10 13.07
CA SER A 171 2.19 -11.38 13.82
C SER A 171 0.79 -11.87 13.44
N SER A 172 0.48 -12.01 12.16
CA SER A 172 -0.79 -12.56 11.65
C SER A 172 -1.08 -13.95 12.21
N LYS A 173 -0.07 -14.84 12.21
CA LYS A 173 -0.20 -16.18 12.81
C LYS A 173 -0.42 -16.12 14.33
N LYS A 174 0.30 -15.22 15.01
CA LYS A 174 0.23 -15.07 16.47
C LYS A 174 -1.13 -14.56 16.94
N VAL A 175 -1.68 -13.53 16.26
CA VAL A 175 -3.01 -12.98 16.59
C VAL A 175 -4.15 -13.83 16.02
N GLY A 176 -3.84 -14.87 15.25
CA GLY A 176 -4.85 -15.76 14.65
C GLY A 176 -5.71 -15.08 13.59
N LEU A 177 -5.16 -14.11 12.87
CA LEU A 177 -5.88 -13.31 11.88
C LEU A 177 -5.10 -13.18 10.58
N ARG A 178 -5.64 -13.76 9.51
CA ARG A 178 -5.13 -13.61 8.16
C ARG A 178 -6.13 -12.83 7.31
N THR A 179 -5.67 -11.77 6.69
CA THR A 179 -6.45 -10.90 5.80
C THR A 179 -5.80 -10.86 4.42
N ASP A 180 -6.50 -10.32 3.41
CA ASP A 180 -5.94 -10.11 2.07
C ASP A 180 -4.73 -9.17 2.13
N ALA A 181 -4.80 -8.12 2.95
CA ALA A 181 -3.69 -7.20 3.20
C ALA A 181 -2.47 -7.94 3.77
N SER A 182 -2.64 -8.71 4.86
CA SER A 182 -1.53 -9.47 5.45
C SER A 182 -0.94 -10.50 4.48
N GLY A 183 -1.78 -11.10 3.64
CA GLY A 183 -1.36 -12.02 2.58
C GLY A 183 -0.49 -11.38 1.50
N LYS A 184 -0.67 -10.08 1.21
CA LYS A 184 0.18 -9.31 0.31
C LYS A 184 1.46 -8.86 1.00
N PHE A 185 1.37 -8.27 2.20
CA PHE A 185 2.53 -7.78 2.96
C PHE A 185 3.52 -8.89 3.32
N GLU A 186 3.04 -10.10 3.67
CA GLU A 186 3.92 -11.21 4.06
C GLU A 186 4.89 -11.65 2.95
N LYS A 187 4.60 -11.33 1.69
CA LYS A 187 5.44 -11.62 0.53
C LYS A 187 6.52 -10.58 0.28
N GLY A 188 6.48 -9.47 1.00
CA GLY A 188 7.37 -8.32 0.82
C GLY A 188 6.90 -7.44 -0.35
N LEU A 189 6.55 -6.21 -0.03
CA LEU A 189 6.16 -5.20 -1.02
C LEU A 189 7.32 -4.25 -1.29
N ASP A 190 7.34 -3.66 -2.49
CA ASP A 190 8.29 -2.61 -2.82
C ASP A 190 7.87 -1.31 -2.12
N PRO A 191 8.74 -0.71 -1.27
CA PRO A 191 8.43 0.57 -0.65
C PRO A 191 8.15 1.70 -1.65
N ASN A 192 8.70 1.63 -2.86
CA ASN A 192 8.50 2.66 -3.88
C ASN A 192 7.06 2.65 -4.45
N ASN A 193 6.41 1.48 -4.44
CA ASN A 193 5.03 1.34 -4.92
C ASN A 193 4.00 2.07 -4.04
N ALA A 194 4.33 2.39 -2.79
CA ALA A 194 3.39 3.05 -1.86
C ALA A 194 2.92 4.43 -2.36
N ILE A 195 3.82 5.23 -2.95
CA ILE A 195 3.48 6.55 -3.50
C ILE A 195 2.62 6.42 -4.75
N GLU A 196 2.94 5.50 -5.65
CA GLU A 196 2.18 5.28 -6.88
C GLU A 196 0.74 4.87 -6.56
N ALA A 197 0.58 3.92 -5.65
CA ALA A 197 -0.73 3.48 -5.18
C ALA A 197 -1.50 4.60 -4.47
N MET A 198 -0.83 5.40 -3.64
CA MET A 198 -1.42 6.55 -2.96
C MET A 198 -1.93 7.59 -3.97
N ASN A 199 -1.13 7.94 -4.97
CA ASN A 199 -1.52 8.88 -6.01
C ASN A 199 -2.70 8.34 -6.82
N ARG A 200 -2.71 7.04 -7.13
CA ARG A 200 -3.84 6.41 -7.83
C ARG A 200 -5.14 6.47 -7.01
N ALA A 201 -5.08 6.20 -5.70
CA ALA A 201 -6.25 6.32 -4.83
C ALA A 201 -6.78 7.75 -4.79
N CYS A 202 -5.91 8.74 -4.64
CA CYS A 202 -6.27 10.15 -4.65
C CYS A 202 -6.89 10.58 -5.99
N GLN A 203 -6.32 10.14 -7.11
CA GLN A 203 -6.90 10.37 -8.45
C GLN A 203 -8.32 9.79 -8.54
N LEU A 204 -8.55 8.58 -8.05
CA LEU A 204 -9.89 7.97 -8.04
C LEU A 204 -10.87 8.74 -7.15
N ILE A 205 -10.43 9.29 -6.02
CA ILE A 205 -11.25 10.17 -5.18
C ILE A 205 -11.77 11.37 -5.99
N GLU A 206 -10.90 12.05 -6.72
CA GLU A 206 -11.28 13.22 -7.52
C GLU A 206 -12.12 12.83 -8.75
N GLU A 207 -11.73 11.77 -9.48
CA GLU A 207 -12.47 11.26 -10.63
C GLU A 207 -13.93 10.87 -10.27
N LEU A 208 -14.14 10.34 -9.07
CA LEU A 208 -15.46 9.93 -8.60
C LEU A 208 -16.20 11.04 -7.84
N GLY A 209 -15.58 12.20 -7.62
CA GLY A 209 -16.15 13.29 -6.82
C GLY A 209 -16.42 12.88 -5.37
N ALA A 210 -15.64 11.92 -4.85
CA ALA A 210 -15.80 11.34 -3.52
C ALA A 210 -15.22 12.21 -2.39
N GLY A 211 -14.44 13.23 -2.74
CA GLY A 211 -13.82 14.16 -1.78
C GLY A 211 -12.89 15.13 -2.48
N GLU A 212 -12.20 15.94 -1.70
CA GLU A 212 -11.20 16.92 -2.13
C GLU A 212 -9.85 16.55 -1.53
N VAL A 213 -8.88 16.26 -2.37
CA VAL A 213 -7.54 15.85 -1.93
C VAL A 213 -6.74 17.07 -1.47
N VAL A 214 -6.16 17.01 -0.27
CA VAL A 214 -5.24 18.03 0.25
C VAL A 214 -3.87 17.86 -0.41
N GLY A 215 -3.21 18.98 -0.75
CA GLY A 215 -1.92 18.99 -1.40
C GLY A 215 -0.79 18.40 -0.55
N GLY A 216 0.24 17.93 -1.21
CA GLY A 216 1.39 17.27 -0.59
C GLY A 216 1.13 15.84 -0.15
N VAL A 217 2.16 15.22 0.38
CA VAL A 217 2.16 13.87 0.95
C VAL A 217 3.07 13.82 2.17
N VAL A 218 2.62 13.21 3.24
CA VAL A 218 3.54 12.83 4.33
C VAL A 218 4.22 11.53 3.91
N ASP A 219 5.55 11.55 3.83
CA ASP A 219 6.36 10.41 3.40
C ASP A 219 7.52 10.19 4.37
N VAL A 220 7.40 9.17 5.18
CA VAL A 220 8.46 8.75 6.11
C VAL A 220 9.20 7.57 5.48
N TYR A 221 10.30 7.84 4.78
CA TYR A 221 11.13 6.85 4.10
C TYR A 221 12.59 7.02 4.50
N THR A 222 13.00 6.38 5.60
CA THR A 222 14.32 6.59 6.21
C THR A 222 15.44 5.82 5.55
N THR A 223 15.15 4.67 4.93
CA THR A 223 16.15 3.83 4.26
C THR A 223 15.68 3.53 2.85
N VAL A 224 16.07 4.41 1.94
CA VAL A 224 15.71 4.29 0.52
C VAL A 224 16.33 3.02 -0.05
N LYS A 225 15.51 2.18 -0.66
CA LYS A 225 15.97 1.03 -1.44
C LYS A 225 16.22 1.47 -2.86
N GLU A 226 17.47 1.43 -3.26
CA GLU A 226 17.88 1.66 -4.65
C GLU A 226 17.72 0.39 -5.48
N GLY A 227 17.56 0.56 -6.80
CA GLY A 227 17.61 -0.53 -7.76
C GLY A 227 18.94 -1.25 -7.72
N ARG A 228 18.96 -2.50 -8.14
CA ARG A 228 20.18 -3.29 -8.27
C ARG A 228 20.51 -3.48 -9.74
N ASN A 229 21.73 -3.15 -10.10
CA ASN A 229 22.26 -3.52 -11.41
C ASN A 229 22.80 -4.93 -11.36
N ILE A 230 22.47 -5.72 -12.38
CA ILE A 230 22.88 -7.11 -12.51
C ILE A 230 23.65 -7.26 -13.81
N PRO A 231 24.87 -7.84 -13.81
CA PRO A 231 25.61 -8.08 -15.04
C PRO A 231 24.80 -8.89 -16.05
N PHE A 232 24.78 -8.44 -17.31
CA PHE A 232 24.11 -9.14 -18.39
C PHE A 232 25.02 -10.26 -18.94
N GLU A 233 24.70 -11.51 -18.63
CA GLU A 233 25.53 -12.70 -18.97
C GLU A 233 24.73 -13.73 -19.81
N PRO A 234 24.44 -13.47 -21.10
CA PRO A 234 23.54 -14.28 -21.91
C PRO A 234 23.96 -15.77 -21.99
N GLU A 235 25.26 -16.03 -22.13
CA GLU A 235 25.77 -17.40 -22.17
C GLU A 235 25.52 -18.17 -20.86
N LYS A 236 25.61 -17.48 -19.72
CA LYS A 236 25.33 -18.06 -18.41
C LYS A 236 23.84 -18.37 -18.27
N TYR A 237 22.98 -17.48 -18.77
CA TYR A 237 21.53 -17.71 -18.75
C TYR A 237 21.14 -18.88 -19.62
N ASN A 238 21.63 -18.93 -20.85
CA ASN A 238 21.39 -20.05 -21.77
C ASN A 238 21.86 -21.39 -21.20
N ARG A 239 23.06 -21.42 -20.60
CA ARG A 239 23.58 -22.64 -19.94
C ARG A 239 22.71 -23.08 -18.75
N LEU A 240 22.21 -22.11 -17.94
CA LEU A 240 21.34 -22.40 -16.79
C LEU A 240 19.98 -22.95 -17.22
N LEU A 241 19.40 -22.36 -18.28
CA LEU A 241 18.07 -22.68 -18.77
C LEU A 241 18.06 -23.84 -19.78
N GLY A 242 19.23 -24.24 -20.30
CA GLY A 242 19.33 -25.24 -21.39
C GLY A 242 18.77 -24.72 -22.71
N THR A 243 18.94 -23.41 -22.98
CA THR A 243 18.42 -22.72 -24.16
C THR A 243 19.56 -22.16 -25.03
N ASP A 244 19.21 -21.65 -26.22
CA ASP A 244 20.10 -20.92 -27.13
C ASP A 244 19.39 -19.65 -27.62
N ILE A 245 19.04 -18.77 -26.67
CA ILE A 245 18.33 -17.50 -26.92
C ILE A 245 19.37 -16.44 -27.27
N ALA A 246 19.15 -15.71 -28.37
CA ALA A 246 20.02 -14.61 -28.77
C ALA A 246 19.99 -13.46 -27.72
N PRO A 247 21.15 -12.80 -27.46
CA PRO A 247 21.24 -11.73 -26.50
C PRO A 247 20.22 -10.60 -26.74
N GLU A 248 19.99 -10.24 -28.00
CA GLU A 248 19.04 -9.20 -28.39
C GLU A 248 17.61 -9.58 -27.98
N THR A 249 17.23 -10.83 -28.15
CA THR A 249 15.91 -11.35 -27.73
C THR A 249 15.76 -11.31 -26.21
N MET A 250 16.82 -11.60 -25.45
CA MET A 250 16.80 -11.47 -23.98
C MET A 250 16.60 -10.02 -23.56
N LEU A 251 17.27 -9.06 -24.22
CA LEU A 251 17.09 -7.63 -23.95
C LEU A 251 15.68 -7.16 -24.29
N ASP A 252 15.06 -7.68 -25.34
CA ASP A 252 13.66 -7.39 -25.66
C ASP A 252 12.74 -7.90 -24.54
N TYR A 253 12.97 -9.07 -23.97
CA TYR A 253 12.20 -9.56 -22.82
C TYR A 253 12.36 -8.66 -21.60
N PHE A 254 13.58 -8.21 -21.28
CA PHE A 254 13.81 -7.30 -20.17
C PHE A 254 13.08 -5.96 -20.38
N LYS A 255 13.13 -5.41 -21.58
CA LYS A 255 12.40 -4.19 -21.94
C LYS A 255 10.89 -4.37 -21.79
N MET A 256 10.34 -5.52 -22.18
CA MET A 256 8.90 -5.82 -22.02
C MET A 256 8.50 -5.97 -20.54
N LEU A 257 9.45 -6.23 -19.65
CA LEU A 257 9.28 -6.32 -18.20
C LEU A 257 9.63 -5.00 -17.49
N ASP A 258 9.85 -3.92 -18.25
CA ASP A 258 10.23 -2.59 -17.75
C ASP A 258 11.57 -2.58 -16.98
N LEU A 259 12.48 -3.47 -17.37
CA LEU A 259 13.85 -3.50 -16.85
C LEU A 259 14.78 -2.74 -17.80
N GLY A 260 15.58 -1.83 -17.25
CA GLY A 260 16.54 -1.05 -18.00
C GLY A 260 17.75 -1.89 -18.44
N TYR A 261 18.50 -1.42 -19.44
CA TYR A 261 19.79 -1.96 -19.83
C TYR A 261 20.80 -0.84 -20.03
N ASP A 262 21.84 -0.84 -19.18
CA ASP A 262 23.01 0.02 -19.35
C ASP A 262 24.03 -0.65 -20.28
N LYS A 263 24.08 -0.18 -21.53
CA LYS A 263 24.97 -0.74 -22.55
C LYS A 263 26.45 -0.50 -22.24
N GLU A 264 26.79 0.60 -21.55
CA GLU A 264 28.20 0.92 -21.25
C GLU A 264 28.75 0.01 -20.14
N LYS A 265 27.93 -0.30 -19.16
CA LYS A 265 28.29 -1.19 -18.05
C LYS A 265 27.97 -2.65 -18.32
N ASN A 266 27.17 -2.94 -19.34
CA ASN A 266 26.61 -4.25 -19.63
C ASN A 266 25.81 -4.82 -18.43
N GLU A 267 24.91 -4.01 -17.90
CA GLU A 267 24.08 -4.32 -16.73
C GLU A 267 22.58 -4.07 -17.02
N ILE A 268 21.74 -4.90 -16.38
CA ILE A 268 20.29 -4.78 -16.38
C ILE A 268 19.87 -4.09 -15.10
#